data_99aad486941cfd86b6399ab03396d5ff
#
_entry.id   99aad486941cfd86b6399ab03396d5ff
#
_cell.length_a   1.000
_cell.length_b   1.000
_cell.length_c   1.000
_cell.angle_alpha   90.00
_cell.angle_beta   90.00
_cell.angle_gamma   90.00
#
_symmetry.space_group_name_H-M   'P 1'
#
loop_
_entity.id
_entity.type
_entity.pdbx_description
1 polymer ?
#
loop_
_entity_poly.entity_id
_entity_poly.type
_entity_poly.pdbx_seq_one_letter_code
_entity_poly.pdbx_strand_id
1 'polypeptide(L)'
;MFKGFWLVTTTVTNPAFAEYVEAFQPWIDSVGGSVFAKDLDSKTVEGKGGKLSVIIEFSSKQAAIDAYNSAEYKELSNLRWANSIDTNITIMDGGVTH
;
A
#
# COMPACT_ATOMS: atom_id res chain seq x y z
N MET A 1 -13.10 -7.48 16.65
CA MET A 1 -12.94 -6.96 15.28
C MET A 1 -11.49 -7.08 14.87
N PHE A 2 -11.24 -7.53 13.66
CA PHE A 2 -9.89 -7.69 13.16
C PHE A 2 -9.41 -6.43 12.44
N LYS A 3 -8.11 -6.21 12.42
CA LYS A 3 -7.48 -5.18 11.60
C LYS A 3 -7.70 -5.48 10.12
N GLY A 4 -7.53 -4.47 9.29
CA GLY A 4 -7.50 -4.64 7.85
C GLY A 4 -6.12 -4.29 7.31
N PHE A 5 -5.76 -4.84 6.17
CA PHE A 5 -4.43 -4.63 5.60
C PHE A 5 -4.47 -4.41 4.11
N TRP A 6 -3.54 -3.58 3.64
CA TRP A 6 -3.15 -3.58 2.24
C TRP A 6 -1.87 -4.38 2.13
N LEU A 7 -1.85 -5.33 1.23
CA LEU A 7 -0.63 -6.03 0.85
C LEU A 7 -0.17 -5.43 -0.48
N VAL A 8 0.95 -4.75 -0.47
CA VAL A 8 1.43 -4.00 -1.63
C VAL A 8 2.74 -4.57 -2.13
N THR A 9 2.82 -4.86 -3.43
CA THR A 9 4.09 -5.13 -4.09
C THR A 9 4.16 -4.27 -5.35
N THR A 10 5.34 -3.74 -5.66
CA THR A 10 5.51 -2.90 -6.83
C THR A 10 6.98 -2.83 -7.25
N THR A 11 7.20 -2.46 -8.51
CA THR A 11 8.52 -2.15 -9.04
C THR A 11 8.62 -0.65 -9.26
N VAL A 12 9.52 0.00 -8.56
CA VAL A 12 9.77 1.43 -8.71
C VAL A 12 10.62 1.64 -9.95
N THR A 13 10.17 2.50 -10.87
CA THR A 13 10.83 2.73 -12.15
C THR A 13 11.52 4.10 -12.23
N ASN A 14 11.27 4.98 -11.27
CA ASN A 14 11.77 6.35 -11.34
C ASN A 14 12.03 6.87 -9.92
N PRO A 15 13.16 7.57 -9.68
CA PRO A 15 13.45 8.17 -8.37
C PRO A 15 12.37 9.13 -7.87
N ALA A 16 11.57 9.72 -8.75
CA ALA A 16 10.46 10.59 -8.37
C ALA A 16 9.36 9.85 -7.59
N PHE A 17 9.43 8.52 -7.49
CA PHE A 17 8.56 7.75 -6.60
C PHE A 17 8.66 8.24 -5.15
N ALA A 18 9.79 8.84 -4.77
CA ALA A 18 9.98 9.42 -3.44
C ALA A 18 8.93 10.51 -3.13
N GLU A 19 8.43 11.20 -4.15
CA GLU A 19 7.37 12.22 -3.95
C GLU A 19 6.07 11.56 -3.48
N TYR A 20 5.77 10.37 -4.01
CA TYR A 20 4.62 9.59 -3.55
C TYR A 20 4.80 9.19 -2.09
N VAL A 21 5.98 8.70 -1.73
CA VAL A 21 6.27 8.26 -0.36
C VAL A 21 6.13 9.42 0.62
N GLU A 22 6.66 10.59 0.27
CA GLU A 22 6.57 11.80 1.11
C GLU A 22 5.12 12.25 1.31
N ALA A 23 4.32 12.20 0.26
CA ALA A 23 2.92 12.60 0.33
C ALA A 23 2.05 11.53 1.02
N PHE A 24 2.44 10.26 0.91
CA PHE A 24 1.71 9.14 1.49
C PHE A 24 1.70 9.18 3.01
N GLN A 25 2.83 9.50 3.63
CA GLN A 25 2.97 9.38 5.09
C GLN A 25 1.98 10.25 5.87
N PRO A 26 1.86 11.56 5.61
CA PRO A 26 0.86 12.35 6.33
C PRO A 26 -0.58 11.94 6.00
N TRP A 27 -0.83 11.46 4.79
CA TRP A 27 -2.15 10.99 4.43
C TRP A 27 -2.52 9.73 5.20
N ILE A 28 -1.64 8.72 5.25
CA ILE A 28 -1.94 7.47 5.96
C ILE A 28 -2.16 7.71 7.46
N ASP A 29 -1.39 8.64 8.03
CA ASP A 29 -1.57 9.05 9.43
C ASP A 29 -2.95 9.67 9.64
N SER A 30 -3.41 10.47 8.67
CA SER A 30 -4.71 11.16 8.78
C SER A 30 -5.91 10.22 8.71
N VAL A 31 -5.77 9.06 8.08
CA VAL A 31 -6.85 8.06 7.98
C VAL A 31 -6.72 6.93 9.00
N GLY A 32 -5.81 7.08 9.96
CA GLY A 32 -5.65 6.12 11.04
C GLY A 32 -4.93 4.84 10.63
N GLY A 33 -4.23 4.87 9.50
CA GLY A 33 -3.42 3.74 9.05
C GLY A 33 -1.97 3.86 9.48
N SER A 34 -1.23 2.80 9.30
CA SER A 34 0.21 2.80 9.58
C SER A 34 0.93 1.76 8.73
N VAL A 35 2.21 2.02 8.47
CA VAL A 35 3.06 1.04 7.80
C VAL A 35 3.42 -0.05 8.81
N PHE A 36 2.90 -1.24 8.59
CA PHE A 36 3.15 -2.39 9.47
C PHE A 36 4.51 -3.04 9.16
N ALA A 37 4.84 -3.17 7.89
CA ALA A 37 6.11 -3.73 7.45
C ALA A 37 6.46 -3.17 6.08
N LYS A 38 7.76 -3.03 5.80
CA LYS A 38 8.26 -2.50 4.53
C LYS A 38 9.61 -3.13 4.24
N ASP A 39 9.78 -3.63 3.02
CA ASP A 39 11.04 -4.19 2.56
C ASP A 39 11.34 -3.63 1.17
N LEU A 40 12.51 -3.06 1.01
CA LEU A 40 12.96 -2.47 -0.26
C LEU A 40 13.69 -3.48 -1.15
N ASP A 41 13.89 -4.69 -0.66
CA ASP A 41 14.60 -5.75 -1.39
C ASP A 41 13.91 -7.10 -1.16
N SER A 42 12.60 -7.11 -1.30
CA SER A 42 11.81 -8.31 -1.13
C SER A 42 12.01 -9.27 -2.29
N LYS A 43 11.88 -10.57 -2.00
CA LYS A 43 12.08 -11.63 -2.99
C LYS A 43 10.75 -12.27 -3.35
N THR A 44 10.34 -12.13 -4.59
CA THR A 44 9.16 -12.82 -5.11
C THR A 44 9.57 -14.24 -5.51
N VAL A 45 8.94 -15.24 -4.88
CA VAL A 45 9.25 -16.65 -5.14
C VAL A 45 8.31 -17.27 -6.16
N GLU A 46 7.14 -16.68 -6.36
CA GLU A 46 6.19 -17.05 -7.41
C GLU A 46 5.43 -15.80 -7.85
N GLY A 47 5.11 -15.74 -9.12
CA GLY A 47 4.34 -14.64 -9.68
C GLY A 47 5.18 -13.45 -10.04
N LYS A 48 4.52 -12.33 -10.32
CA LYS A 48 5.16 -11.11 -10.75
C LYS A 48 5.04 -10.05 -9.66
N GLY A 49 6.08 -9.90 -8.90
CA GLY A 49 6.16 -8.89 -7.86
C GLY A 49 7.29 -7.91 -8.14
N GLY A 50 7.52 -7.02 -7.22
CA GLY A 50 8.62 -6.07 -7.28
C GLY A 50 9.48 -6.16 -6.03
N LYS A 51 10.55 -5.39 -5.98
CA LYS A 51 11.42 -5.36 -4.81
C LYS A 51 10.83 -4.60 -3.63
N LEU A 52 9.90 -3.69 -3.89
CA LEU A 52 9.22 -2.98 -2.82
C LEU A 52 7.98 -3.75 -2.41
N SER A 53 7.97 -4.19 -1.16
CA SER A 53 6.80 -4.81 -0.53
C SER A 53 6.46 -4.04 0.72
N VAL A 54 5.17 -3.72 0.89
CA VAL A 54 4.69 -2.93 2.03
C VAL A 54 3.41 -3.54 2.54
N ILE A 55 3.28 -3.61 3.86
CA ILE A 55 2.02 -3.98 4.50
C ILE A 55 1.52 -2.76 5.26
N ILE A 56 0.33 -2.30 4.92
CA ILE A 56 -0.32 -1.16 5.57
C ILE A 56 -1.44 -1.69 6.46
N GLU A 57 -1.47 -1.26 7.71
CA GLU A 57 -2.48 -1.66 8.68
C GLU A 57 -3.54 -0.58 8.86
N PHE A 58 -4.79 -1.00 8.92
CA PHE A 58 -5.94 -0.13 9.20
C PHE A 58 -6.74 -0.72 10.35
N SER A 59 -7.63 0.07 10.94
CA SER A 59 -8.47 -0.38 12.06
C SER A 59 -9.41 -1.53 11.70
N SER A 60 -9.77 -1.64 10.41
CA SER A 60 -10.63 -2.71 9.91
C SER A 60 -10.44 -2.88 8.41
N LYS A 61 -10.94 -3.99 7.87
CA LYS A 61 -10.96 -4.20 6.42
C LYS A 61 -11.76 -3.10 5.71
N GLN A 62 -12.89 -2.69 6.29
CA GLN A 62 -13.70 -1.64 5.68
C GLN A 62 -12.95 -0.31 5.65
N ALA A 63 -12.22 0.02 6.72
CA ALA A 63 -11.39 1.22 6.73
C ALA A 63 -10.32 1.18 5.64
N ALA A 64 -9.72 0.00 5.40
CA ALA A 64 -8.74 -0.18 4.34
C ALA A 64 -9.35 0.03 2.96
N ILE A 65 -10.56 -0.47 2.74
CA ILE A 65 -11.30 -0.29 1.48
C ILE A 65 -11.65 1.19 1.28
N ASP A 66 -12.18 1.84 2.31
CA ASP A 66 -12.59 3.24 2.23
C ASP A 66 -11.40 4.16 1.94
N ALA A 67 -10.27 3.87 2.56
CA ALA A 67 -9.03 4.64 2.33
C ALA A 67 -8.59 4.53 0.86
N TYR A 68 -8.62 3.34 0.29
CA TYR A 68 -8.24 3.14 -1.10
C TYR A 68 -9.17 3.88 -2.06
N ASN A 69 -10.46 3.92 -1.75
CA ASN A 69 -11.48 4.55 -2.60
C ASN A 69 -11.64 6.05 -2.35
N SER A 70 -10.90 6.63 -1.40
CA SER A 70 -10.99 8.06 -1.10
C SER A 70 -10.50 8.91 -2.26
N ALA A 71 -11.06 10.12 -2.39
CA ALA A 71 -10.64 11.07 -3.42
C ALA A 71 -9.18 11.48 -3.23
N GLU A 72 -8.75 11.62 -1.98
CA GLU A 72 -7.37 11.97 -1.63
C GLU A 72 -6.39 10.91 -2.10
N TYR A 73 -6.70 9.63 -1.90
CA TYR A 73 -5.80 8.57 -2.36
C TYR A 73 -5.79 8.47 -3.89
N LYS A 74 -6.91 8.67 -4.54
CA LYS A 74 -6.98 8.65 -6.00
C LYS A 74 -6.05 9.69 -6.62
N GLU A 75 -6.03 10.88 -6.06
CA GLU A 75 -5.14 11.94 -6.50
C GLU A 75 -3.68 11.58 -6.20
N LEU A 76 -3.41 11.13 -4.98
CA LEU A 76 -2.07 10.72 -4.56
C LEU A 76 -1.53 9.57 -5.41
N SER A 77 -2.37 8.62 -5.78
CA SER A 77 -1.97 7.45 -6.56
C SER A 77 -1.43 7.79 -7.95
N ASN A 78 -1.72 8.97 -8.47
CA ASN A 78 -1.17 9.40 -9.76
C ASN A 78 0.35 9.46 -9.72
N LEU A 79 0.94 9.85 -8.59
CA LEU A 79 2.41 9.86 -8.42
C LEU A 79 2.96 8.43 -8.44
N ARG A 80 2.23 7.48 -7.85
CA ARG A 80 2.61 6.08 -7.87
C ARG A 80 2.52 5.49 -9.28
N TRP A 81 1.42 5.75 -9.99
CA TRP A 81 1.22 5.28 -11.36
C TRP A 81 2.33 5.76 -12.30
N ALA A 82 2.73 7.02 -12.16
CA ALA A 82 3.74 7.62 -13.04
C ALA A 82 5.15 7.06 -12.80
N ASN A 83 5.42 6.48 -11.62
CA ASN A 83 6.78 6.14 -11.20
C ASN A 83 6.97 4.69 -10.79
N SER A 84 6.01 3.81 -11.13
CA SER A 84 6.08 2.39 -10.81
C SER A 84 5.32 1.56 -11.84
N ILE A 85 5.66 0.27 -11.87
CA ILE A 85 4.97 -0.73 -12.71
C ILE A 85 4.72 -1.98 -11.89
N ASP A 86 3.88 -2.87 -12.41
CA ASP A 86 3.60 -4.18 -11.82
C ASP A 86 3.13 -4.08 -10.37
N THR A 87 2.27 -3.10 -10.11
CA THR A 87 1.74 -2.87 -8.78
C THR A 87 0.58 -3.81 -8.48
N ASN A 88 0.66 -4.48 -7.33
CA ASN A 88 -0.44 -5.26 -6.77
C ASN A 88 -0.77 -4.68 -5.41
N ILE A 89 -2.05 -4.40 -5.19
CA ILE A 89 -2.57 -4.00 -3.89
C ILE A 89 -3.76 -4.90 -3.60
N THR A 90 -3.62 -5.73 -2.57
CA THR A 90 -4.67 -6.64 -2.12
C THR A 90 -5.11 -6.22 -0.73
N ILE A 91 -6.40 -6.07 -0.55
CA ILE A 91 -6.97 -5.69 0.75
C ILE A 91 -7.50 -6.94 1.42
N MET A 92 -7.10 -7.18 2.66
CA MET A 92 -7.51 -8.37 3.37
C MET A 92 -7.85 -8.07 4.83
N ASP A 93 -8.61 -8.99 5.41
CA ASP A 93 -8.90 -9.02 6.84
C ASP A 93 -7.71 -9.61 7.57
N GLY A 94 -7.42 -9.11 8.75
CA GLY A 94 -6.29 -9.58 9.55
C GLY A 94 -6.60 -10.82 10.39
N GLY A 95 -7.83 -11.30 10.38
CA GLY A 95 -8.21 -12.46 11.18
C GLY A 95 -7.96 -13.78 10.46
N VAL A 96 -8.09 -14.86 11.21
CA VAL A 96 -8.03 -16.23 10.69
C VAL A 96 -9.40 -16.85 10.92
N THR A 97 -10.37 -16.44 10.10
CA THR A 97 -11.78 -16.80 10.30
C THR A 97 -12.34 -17.73 9.23
N HIS A 98 -11.53 -18.09 8.29
CA HIS A 98 -12.02 -18.83 7.12
C HIS A 98 -11.34 -20.15 6.95
#